data_2581a5712bc36a0b1278089bb3cd100f
#
_entry.id   2581a5712bc36a0b1278089bb3cd100f
#
_cell.length_a   1.000
_cell.length_b   1.000
_cell.length_c   1.000
_cell.angle_alpha   90.00
_cell.angle_beta   90.00
_cell.angle_gamma   90.00
#
_symmetry.space_group_name_H-M   'P 1'
#
loop_
_entity.id
_entity.type
_entity.pdbx_description
1 polymer ?
#
loop_
_entity_poly.entity_id
_entity_poly.type
_entity_poly.pdbx_seq_one_letter_code
_entity_poly.pdbx_strand_id
1 'polypeptide(L)'
;MPAFGDPDAWLVIVGLAPGKHGANRTGRPFTGDYAGVLLYDTLAKYGLSDGTFDARPDDGLKLRGVMLVNAVRCLPPENKPTPEEIRTCRPFLEAPLEALTRARVFIALGQIAHQSAVKALGGKLPKAKFGHLAEHRMPDGRVLIDSYHCSRYNTNTGRLTTPMFESVFDRAVSLRDFT
;
A
#
# COMPACT_ATOMS: atom_id res chain seq x y z
N MET A 1 -5.54 10.88 -7.41
CA MET A 1 -4.48 10.75 -6.35
C MET A 1 -3.20 10.29 -7.00
N PRO A 2 -2.10 11.06 -6.95
CA PRO A 2 -0.79 10.63 -7.44
C PRO A 2 -0.18 9.56 -6.52
N ALA A 3 0.79 8.82 -7.03
CA ALA A 3 1.67 8.02 -6.21
C ALA A 3 2.60 8.93 -5.38
N PHE A 4 3.09 8.44 -4.25
CA PHE A 4 4.01 9.18 -3.38
C PHE A 4 5.16 8.28 -2.94
N GLY A 5 6.38 8.72 -3.16
CA GLY A 5 7.55 7.98 -2.69
C GLY A 5 8.75 8.08 -3.62
N ASP A 6 9.60 7.07 -3.52
CA ASP A 6 10.87 6.96 -4.22
C ASP A 6 10.66 6.36 -5.62
N PRO A 7 11.06 7.02 -6.71
CA PRO A 7 10.99 6.47 -8.06
C PRO A 7 11.84 5.20 -8.26
N ASP A 8 12.87 4.99 -7.43
CA ASP A 8 13.70 3.79 -7.40
C ASP A 8 13.24 2.74 -6.37
N ALA A 9 11.96 2.80 -5.96
CA ALA A 9 11.42 1.94 -4.94
C ALA A 9 11.60 0.45 -5.25
N TRP A 10 12.09 -0.30 -4.24
CA TRP A 10 12.10 -1.75 -4.24
C TRP A 10 10.82 -2.34 -3.62
N LEU A 11 10.15 -1.55 -2.75
CA LEU A 11 8.90 -1.88 -2.07
C LEU A 11 7.78 -0.97 -2.54
N VAL A 12 6.64 -1.57 -2.90
CA VAL A 12 5.41 -0.83 -3.23
C VAL A 12 4.32 -1.20 -2.24
N ILE A 13 3.65 -0.19 -1.68
CA ILE A 13 2.52 -0.39 -0.78
C ILE A 13 1.26 0.06 -1.50
N VAL A 14 0.31 -0.86 -1.66
CA VAL A 14 -0.95 -0.64 -2.36
C VAL A 14 -2.07 -0.46 -1.33
N GLY A 15 -2.66 0.72 -1.30
CA GLY A 15 -3.85 1.03 -0.52
C GLY A 15 -5.13 0.87 -1.32
N LEU A 16 -6.28 1.14 -0.68
CA LEU A 16 -7.59 1.06 -1.30
C LEU A 16 -7.87 2.27 -2.20
N ALA A 17 -8.02 3.43 -1.60
CA ALA A 17 -8.45 4.68 -2.23
C ALA A 17 -8.13 5.88 -1.31
N PRO A 18 -8.11 7.12 -1.84
CA PRO A 18 -7.95 8.30 -1.01
C PRO A 18 -9.15 8.49 -0.08
N GLY A 19 -8.90 8.67 1.21
CA GLY A 19 -9.93 9.04 2.18
C GLY A 19 -10.38 10.51 1.99
N LYS A 20 -11.67 10.79 2.19
CA LYS A 20 -12.28 12.12 1.95
C LYS A 20 -11.56 13.24 2.73
N HIS A 21 -11.34 13.04 4.01
CA HIS A 21 -10.75 14.04 4.92
C HIS A 21 -9.23 13.90 5.06
N GLY A 22 -8.66 12.82 4.53
CA GLY A 22 -7.24 12.52 4.52
C GLY A 22 -6.58 12.78 3.17
N ALA A 23 -6.23 11.73 2.46
CA ALA A 23 -5.46 11.79 1.22
C ALA A 23 -6.12 12.64 0.13
N ASN A 24 -7.45 12.61 0.00
CA ASN A 24 -8.15 13.44 -1.00
C ASN A 24 -7.99 14.94 -0.73
N ARG A 25 -7.94 15.35 0.54
CA ARG A 25 -7.75 16.76 0.93
C ARG A 25 -6.29 17.20 0.84
N THR A 26 -5.36 16.31 1.21
CA THR A 26 -3.93 16.64 1.32
C THR A 26 -3.17 16.44 0.02
N GLY A 27 -3.68 15.63 -0.91
CA GLY A 27 -2.97 15.27 -2.13
C GLY A 27 -1.87 14.23 -1.95
N ARG A 28 -1.64 13.72 -0.72
CA ARG A 28 -0.65 12.69 -0.41
C ARG A 28 -1.32 11.43 0.15
N PRO A 29 -1.03 10.21 -0.37
CA PRO A 29 -1.59 8.96 0.15
C PRO A 29 -1.37 8.83 1.66
N PHE A 30 -2.36 8.27 2.35
CA PHE A 30 -2.33 8.00 3.81
C PHE A 30 -2.00 9.24 4.65
N THR A 31 -2.36 10.44 4.20
CA THR A 31 -2.03 11.68 4.92
C THR A 31 -3.31 12.41 5.33
N GLY A 32 -3.43 12.68 6.63
CA GLY A 32 -4.58 13.37 7.21
C GLY A 32 -5.70 12.46 7.72
N ASP A 33 -5.49 11.14 7.74
CA ASP A 33 -6.38 10.17 8.39
C ASP A 33 -5.59 9.22 9.30
N TYR A 34 -6.32 8.41 10.09
CA TYR A 34 -5.73 7.52 11.08
C TYR A 34 -4.83 6.43 10.48
N ALA A 35 -5.16 5.94 9.31
CA ALA A 35 -4.38 4.87 8.66
C ALA A 35 -2.94 5.31 8.38
N GLY A 36 -2.74 6.58 8.12
CA GLY A 36 -1.41 7.17 7.90
C GLY A 36 -0.51 7.12 9.12
N VAL A 37 -1.05 7.31 10.31
CA VAL A 37 -0.24 7.31 11.55
C VAL A 37 0.51 6.00 11.69
N LEU A 38 -0.20 4.87 11.73
CA LEU A 38 0.42 3.56 11.87
C LEU A 38 1.38 3.25 10.71
N LEU A 39 0.99 3.60 9.47
CA LEU A 39 1.81 3.31 8.29
C LEU A 39 3.14 4.10 8.32
N TYR A 40 3.07 5.42 8.52
CA TYR A 40 4.29 6.25 8.49
C TYR A 40 5.18 6.03 9.72
N ASP A 41 4.61 5.75 10.90
CA ASP A 41 5.39 5.35 12.08
C ASP A 41 6.14 4.04 11.82
N THR A 42 5.49 3.07 11.17
CA THR A 42 6.13 1.82 10.80
C THR A 42 7.23 2.05 9.75
N LEU A 43 6.98 2.86 8.72
CA LEU A 43 8.01 3.20 7.72
C LEU A 43 9.23 3.86 8.38
N ALA A 44 9.03 4.78 9.32
CA ALA A 44 10.11 5.41 10.06
C ALA A 44 10.89 4.39 10.90
N LYS A 45 10.22 3.49 11.59
CA LYS A 45 10.84 2.41 12.39
C LYS A 45 11.77 1.54 11.56
N TYR A 46 11.40 1.23 10.33
CA TYR A 46 12.21 0.40 9.41
C TYR A 46 13.23 1.20 8.58
N GLY A 47 13.41 2.50 8.84
CA GLY A 47 14.34 3.35 8.09
C GLY A 47 13.93 3.58 6.62
N LEU A 48 12.64 3.44 6.33
CA LEU A 48 12.06 3.60 5.01
C LEU A 48 11.51 5.01 4.76
N SER A 49 11.72 5.92 5.68
CA SER A 49 11.40 7.35 5.53
C SER A 49 12.40 8.25 6.22
N ASP A 50 12.53 9.48 5.71
CA ASP A 50 13.27 10.59 6.30
C ASP A 50 12.34 11.71 6.67
N GLY A 51 12.67 12.46 7.73
CA GLY A 51 11.86 13.54 8.26
C GLY A 51 10.79 13.03 9.23
N THR A 52 9.94 13.91 9.66
CA THR A 52 8.87 13.62 10.64
C THR A 52 7.51 13.70 9.95
N PHE A 53 6.69 12.66 10.13
CA PHE A 53 5.32 12.67 9.67
C PHE A 53 4.46 13.58 10.58
N ASP A 54 3.93 14.67 10.03
CA ASP A 54 3.04 15.62 10.72
C ASP A 54 1.65 15.70 10.07
N ALA A 55 1.24 14.63 9.39
CA ALA A 55 -0.05 14.50 8.70
C ALA A 55 -0.38 15.66 7.73
N ARG A 56 0.63 16.34 7.22
CA ARG A 56 0.54 17.44 6.25
C ARG A 56 1.37 17.12 5.00
N PRO A 57 0.94 17.57 3.82
CA PRO A 57 1.66 17.30 2.57
C PRO A 57 3.01 18.03 2.48
N ASP A 58 3.20 19.07 3.27
CA ASP A 58 4.38 19.97 3.31
C ASP A 58 5.28 19.75 4.54
N ASP A 59 5.15 18.61 5.22
CA ASP A 59 5.94 18.29 6.42
C ASP A 59 7.40 17.86 6.13
N GLY A 60 7.80 17.87 4.86
CA GLY A 60 9.16 17.52 4.45
C GLY A 60 9.49 16.02 4.46
N LEU A 61 8.51 15.15 4.78
CA LEU A 61 8.70 13.71 4.78
C LEU A 61 9.05 13.20 3.39
N LYS A 62 10.06 12.34 3.31
CA LYS A 62 10.48 11.62 2.11
C LYS A 62 10.51 10.13 2.38
N LEU A 63 10.14 9.32 1.39
CA LEU A 63 10.26 7.87 1.47
C LEU A 63 11.57 7.39 0.82
N ARG A 64 12.15 6.34 1.36
CA ARG A 64 13.38 5.70 0.89
C ARG A 64 13.09 4.28 0.42
N GLY A 65 13.24 4.06 -0.88
CA GLY A 65 13.03 2.74 -1.49
C GLY A 65 11.59 2.25 -1.44
N VAL A 66 10.62 3.14 -1.13
CA VAL A 66 9.20 2.81 -1.00
C VAL A 66 8.36 3.73 -1.87
N MET A 67 7.35 3.15 -2.53
CA MET A 67 6.31 3.88 -3.25
C MET A 67 4.93 3.53 -2.70
N LEU A 68 4.13 4.53 -2.39
CA LEU A 68 2.73 4.38 -2.00
C LEU A 68 1.81 4.65 -3.19
N VAL A 69 0.89 3.72 -3.44
CA VAL A 69 -0.11 3.83 -4.49
C VAL A 69 -1.48 3.39 -3.96
N ASN A 70 -2.56 3.79 -4.64
CA ASN A 70 -3.91 3.31 -4.35
C ASN A 70 -4.48 2.52 -5.52
N ALA A 71 -5.23 1.46 -5.22
CA ALA A 71 -5.96 0.66 -6.20
C ALA A 71 -6.98 1.49 -6.99
N VAL A 72 -7.64 2.43 -6.28
CA VAL A 72 -8.55 3.42 -6.87
C VAL A 72 -8.00 4.81 -6.60
N ARG A 73 -7.82 5.61 -7.65
CA ARG A 73 -7.17 6.93 -7.54
C ARG A 73 -8.11 8.07 -7.24
N CYS A 74 -9.41 7.87 -7.41
CA CYS A 74 -10.46 8.83 -7.10
C CYS A 74 -11.11 8.49 -5.76
N LEU A 75 -11.75 9.48 -5.14
CA LEU A 75 -12.54 9.27 -3.93
C LEU A 75 -13.83 8.51 -4.29
N PRO A 76 -14.00 7.25 -3.85
CA PRO A 76 -15.24 6.54 -4.08
C PRO A 76 -16.30 6.97 -3.07
N PRO A 77 -17.61 6.91 -3.41
CA PRO A 77 -18.69 7.16 -2.47
C PRO A 77 -18.53 6.27 -1.22
N GLU A 78 -18.68 6.86 -0.02
CA GLU A 78 -18.57 6.16 1.27
C GLU A 78 -17.28 5.34 1.47
N ASN A 79 -16.20 5.67 0.75
CA ASN A 79 -14.94 4.92 0.73
C ASN A 79 -15.11 3.44 0.30
N LYS A 80 -16.15 3.14 -0.49
CA LYS A 80 -16.46 1.80 -1.00
C LYS A 80 -16.51 1.84 -2.52
N PRO A 81 -15.38 1.58 -3.21
CA PRO A 81 -15.38 1.56 -4.67
C PRO A 81 -16.21 0.38 -5.20
N THR A 82 -16.96 0.63 -6.25
CA THR A 82 -17.67 -0.41 -6.98
C THR A 82 -16.69 -1.26 -7.81
N PRO A 83 -17.07 -2.49 -8.18
CA PRO A 83 -16.25 -3.32 -9.07
C PRO A 83 -15.92 -2.64 -10.41
N GLU A 84 -16.82 -1.79 -10.91
CA GLU A 84 -16.60 -1.02 -12.13
C GLU A 84 -15.55 0.08 -11.94
N GLU A 85 -15.62 0.83 -10.85
CA GLU A 85 -14.61 1.84 -10.51
C GLU A 85 -13.23 1.22 -10.34
N ILE A 86 -13.13 0.06 -9.66
CA ILE A 86 -11.88 -0.67 -9.52
C ILE A 86 -11.32 -1.09 -10.88
N ARG A 87 -12.18 -1.60 -11.78
CA ARG A 87 -11.78 -2.02 -13.13
C ARG A 87 -11.33 -0.83 -13.98
N THR A 88 -12.07 0.27 -13.94
CA THR A 88 -11.76 1.49 -14.69
C THR A 88 -10.47 2.16 -14.20
N CYS A 89 -10.19 2.09 -12.89
CA CYS A 89 -8.97 2.64 -12.30
C CYS A 89 -7.73 1.76 -12.47
N ARG A 90 -7.88 0.49 -12.84
CA ARG A 90 -6.76 -0.45 -12.95
C ARG A 90 -5.62 0.01 -13.85
N PRO A 91 -5.82 0.55 -15.07
CA PRO A 91 -4.71 1.03 -15.89
C PRO A 91 -3.86 2.11 -15.20
N PHE A 92 -4.48 2.91 -14.32
CA PHE A 92 -3.78 3.93 -13.54
C PHE A 92 -2.99 3.36 -12.35
N LEU A 93 -3.25 2.11 -11.95
CA LEU A 93 -2.41 1.35 -11.04
C LEU A 93 -1.28 0.65 -11.80
N GLU A 94 -1.59 0.01 -12.92
CA GLU A 94 -0.63 -0.77 -13.72
C GLU A 94 0.52 0.10 -14.23
N ALA A 95 0.24 1.26 -14.82
CA ALA A 95 1.26 2.14 -15.40
C ALA A 95 2.37 2.57 -14.42
N PRO A 96 2.07 3.05 -13.18
CA PRO A 96 3.12 3.29 -12.20
C PRO A 96 3.90 2.03 -11.79
N LEU A 97 3.23 0.87 -11.69
CA LEU A 97 3.89 -0.38 -11.30
C LEU A 97 4.86 -0.87 -12.38
N GLU A 98 4.53 -0.66 -13.65
CA GLU A 98 5.42 -0.95 -14.78
C GLU A 98 6.65 -0.03 -14.80
N ALA A 99 6.48 1.24 -14.45
CA ALA A 99 7.56 2.21 -14.39
C ALA A 99 8.56 1.94 -13.25
N LEU A 100 8.13 1.27 -12.19
CA LEU A 100 8.96 0.93 -11.02
C LEU A 100 9.78 -0.34 -11.29
N THR A 101 10.77 -0.25 -12.15
CA THR A 101 11.57 -1.40 -12.62
C THR A 101 12.37 -2.11 -11.54
N ARG A 102 12.63 -1.46 -10.40
CA ARG A 102 13.32 -2.03 -9.23
C ARG A 102 12.39 -2.65 -8.20
N ALA A 103 11.08 -2.45 -8.34
CA ALA A 103 10.11 -2.99 -7.39
C ALA A 103 10.02 -4.52 -7.49
N ARG A 104 10.28 -5.19 -6.39
CA ARG A 104 10.26 -6.65 -6.26
C ARG A 104 9.27 -7.13 -5.21
N VAL A 105 9.04 -6.32 -4.18
CA VAL A 105 8.17 -6.65 -3.06
C VAL A 105 6.99 -5.67 -3.05
N PHE A 106 5.80 -6.22 -2.84
CA PHE A 106 4.55 -5.47 -2.77
C PHE A 106 3.84 -5.81 -1.46
N ILE A 107 3.23 -4.81 -0.83
CA ILE A 107 2.34 -5.00 0.31
C ILE A 107 0.95 -4.51 -0.10
N ALA A 108 -0.07 -5.35 0.05
CA ALA A 108 -1.47 -4.96 -0.16
C ALA A 108 -2.17 -4.73 1.18
N LEU A 109 -2.70 -3.52 1.37
CA LEU A 109 -3.43 -3.14 2.57
C LEU A 109 -4.94 -3.38 2.38
N GLY A 110 -5.39 -4.57 2.76
CA GLY A 110 -6.78 -5.01 2.67
C GLY A 110 -7.13 -5.77 1.38
N GLN A 111 -8.30 -6.39 1.40
CA GLN A 111 -8.72 -7.33 0.35
C GLN A 111 -8.86 -6.70 -1.04
N ILE A 112 -9.37 -5.48 -1.15
CA ILE A 112 -9.53 -4.80 -2.46
C ILE A 112 -8.17 -4.41 -3.03
N ALA A 113 -7.25 -3.94 -2.19
CA ALA A 113 -5.87 -3.65 -2.60
C ALA A 113 -5.17 -4.92 -3.08
N HIS A 114 -5.32 -6.04 -2.36
CA HIS A 114 -4.83 -7.35 -2.77
C HIS A 114 -5.36 -7.77 -4.14
N GLN A 115 -6.69 -7.76 -4.33
CA GLN A 115 -7.29 -8.15 -5.61
C GLN A 115 -6.81 -7.29 -6.78
N SER A 116 -6.65 -5.99 -6.55
CA SER A 116 -6.16 -5.05 -7.56
C SER A 116 -4.68 -5.30 -7.87
N ALA A 117 -3.85 -5.49 -6.83
CA ALA A 117 -2.43 -5.79 -6.98
C ALA A 117 -2.20 -7.12 -7.70
N VAL A 118 -2.89 -8.20 -7.30
CA VAL A 118 -2.78 -9.51 -7.97
C VAL A 118 -3.04 -9.39 -9.46
N LYS A 119 -4.12 -8.69 -9.85
CA LYS A 119 -4.46 -8.50 -11.27
C LYS A 119 -3.44 -7.63 -11.99
N ALA A 120 -3.02 -6.52 -11.39
CA ALA A 120 -2.04 -5.62 -11.98
C ALA A 120 -0.65 -6.27 -12.16
N LEU A 121 -0.31 -7.25 -11.31
CA LEU A 121 0.92 -8.02 -11.37
C LEU A 121 0.81 -9.31 -12.20
N GLY A 122 -0.28 -9.50 -12.94
CA GLY A 122 -0.50 -10.65 -13.83
C GLY A 122 -0.87 -11.95 -13.11
N GLY A 123 -1.20 -11.89 -11.83
CA GLY A 123 -1.60 -13.05 -11.02
C GLY A 123 -3.07 -13.46 -11.23
N LYS A 124 -3.45 -14.59 -10.62
CA LYS A 124 -4.80 -15.15 -10.70
C LYS A 124 -5.43 -15.24 -9.31
N LEU A 125 -6.55 -14.54 -9.10
CA LEU A 125 -7.23 -14.45 -7.81
C LEU A 125 -7.61 -15.79 -7.17
N PRO A 126 -8.12 -16.82 -7.87
CA PRO A 126 -8.47 -18.09 -7.23
C PRO A 126 -7.27 -18.78 -6.57
N LYS A 127 -6.05 -18.54 -7.05
CA LYS A 127 -4.81 -19.09 -6.48
C LYS A 127 -4.25 -18.23 -5.34
N ALA A 128 -4.38 -16.92 -5.46
CA ALA A 128 -3.89 -15.94 -4.48
C ALA A 128 -5.03 -15.57 -3.53
N LYS A 129 -5.20 -16.32 -2.45
CA LYS A 129 -6.22 -16.04 -1.42
C LYS A 129 -5.70 -14.99 -0.44
N PHE A 130 -6.49 -13.94 -0.23
CA PHE A 130 -6.18 -12.89 0.74
C PHE A 130 -6.12 -13.45 2.17
N GLY A 131 -5.11 -13.06 2.91
CA GLY A 131 -4.97 -13.31 4.33
C GLY A 131 -3.81 -12.50 4.92
N HIS A 132 -3.93 -12.06 6.17
CA HIS A 132 -2.83 -11.32 6.80
C HIS A 132 -1.54 -12.16 6.83
N LEU A 133 -0.41 -11.57 6.40
CA LEU A 133 0.88 -12.25 6.16
C LEU A 133 0.87 -13.31 5.04
N ALA A 134 -0.23 -13.48 4.28
CA ALA A 134 -0.20 -14.35 3.12
C ALA A 134 0.77 -13.80 2.07
N GLU A 135 1.63 -14.67 1.56
CA GLU A 135 2.65 -14.34 0.56
C GLU A 135 2.31 -15.00 -0.77
N HIS A 136 2.35 -14.22 -1.84
CA HIS A 136 2.01 -14.68 -3.18
C HIS A 136 3.14 -14.34 -4.15
N ARG A 137 3.69 -15.37 -4.80
CA ARG A 137 4.66 -15.17 -5.89
C ARG A 137 3.92 -14.95 -7.20
N MET A 138 4.19 -13.80 -7.83
CA MET A 138 3.60 -13.42 -9.11
C MET A 138 4.31 -14.11 -10.28
N PRO A 139 3.69 -14.17 -11.47
CA PRO A 139 4.26 -14.87 -12.64
C PRO A 139 5.65 -14.35 -13.06
N ASP A 140 5.93 -13.09 -12.83
CA ASP A 140 7.21 -12.43 -13.15
C ASP A 140 8.25 -12.51 -12.01
N GLY A 141 7.95 -13.24 -10.93
CA GLY A 141 8.84 -13.43 -9.78
C GLY A 141 8.67 -12.39 -8.66
N ARG A 142 7.91 -11.31 -8.88
CA ARG A 142 7.60 -10.35 -7.81
C ARG A 142 6.79 -11.01 -6.70
N VAL A 143 6.92 -10.49 -5.48
CA VAL A 143 6.26 -11.04 -4.29
C VAL A 143 5.24 -10.05 -3.75
N LEU A 144 4.02 -10.49 -3.53
CA LEU A 144 2.96 -9.73 -2.87
C LEU A 144 2.72 -10.30 -1.47
N ILE A 145 2.76 -9.46 -0.45
CA ILE A 145 2.44 -9.79 0.93
C ILE A 145 1.14 -9.08 1.32
N ASP A 146 0.22 -9.80 1.90
CA ASP A 146 -1.04 -9.22 2.34
C ASP A 146 -0.98 -8.70 3.76
N SER A 147 -1.64 -7.60 4.02
CA SER A 147 -1.93 -7.10 5.37
C SER A 147 -3.41 -6.77 5.53
N TYR A 148 -3.96 -6.98 6.72
CA TYR A 148 -5.19 -6.28 7.07
C TYR A 148 -4.96 -4.78 6.95
N HIS A 149 -6.00 -4.03 6.55
CA HIS A 149 -5.90 -2.60 6.39
C HIS A 149 -5.64 -1.90 7.72
N CYS A 150 -4.72 -0.94 7.75
CA CYS A 150 -4.34 -0.16 8.94
C CYS A 150 -5.37 0.92 9.33
N SER A 151 -6.65 0.65 9.11
CA SER A 151 -7.75 1.53 9.48
C SER A 151 -7.97 1.60 10.99
N ARG A 152 -8.55 2.72 11.43
CA ARG A 152 -8.99 2.88 12.84
C ARG A 152 -9.89 1.74 13.29
N TYR A 153 -10.79 1.27 12.44
CA TYR A 153 -11.68 0.15 12.76
C TYR A 153 -10.91 -1.12 13.11
N ASN A 154 -9.96 -1.53 12.25
CA ASN A 154 -9.19 -2.76 12.47
C ASN A 154 -8.25 -2.65 13.67
N THR A 155 -7.69 -1.48 13.94
CA THR A 155 -6.82 -1.27 15.10
C THR A 155 -7.61 -1.21 16.41
N ASN A 156 -8.75 -0.53 16.43
CA ASN A 156 -9.60 -0.43 17.62
C ASN A 156 -10.26 -1.76 17.99
N THR A 157 -10.60 -2.59 17.02
CA THR A 157 -11.17 -3.92 17.26
C THR A 157 -10.15 -5.01 17.55
N GLY A 158 -8.85 -4.69 17.50
CA GLY A 158 -7.77 -5.66 17.68
C GLY A 158 -7.59 -6.63 16.51
N ARG A 159 -8.30 -6.42 15.39
CA ARG A 159 -8.12 -7.22 14.16
C ARG A 159 -6.72 -7.03 13.57
N LEU A 160 -6.16 -5.84 13.70
CA LEU A 160 -4.78 -5.53 13.37
C LEU A 160 -4.12 -4.85 14.56
N THR A 161 -3.07 -5.45 15.11
CA THR A 161 -2.22 -4.84 16.12
C THR A 161 -0.95 -4.27 15.48
N THR A 162 -0.26 -3.36 16.18
CA THR A 162 1.04 -2.84 15.72
C THR A 162 2.06 -3.95 15.45
N PRO A 163 2.27 -4.95 16.35
CA PRO A 163 3.18 -6.05 16.06
C PRO A 163 2.78 -6.89 14.84
N MET A 164 1.49 -7.11 14.61
CA MET A 164 1.01 -7.79 13.41
C MET A 164 1.35 -7.00 12.14
N PHE A 165 1.17 -5.68 12.17
CA PHE A 165 1.50 -4.83 11.03
C PHE A 165 3.00 -4.79 10.77
N GLU A 166 3.80 -4.67 11.82
CA GLU A 166 5.27 -4.73 11.75
C GLU A 166 5.78 -6.05 11.16
N SER A 167 5.18 -7.19 11.50
CA SER A 167 5.56 -8.49 10.93
C SER A 167 5.48 -8.55 9.39
N VAL A 168 4.59 -7.76 8.78
CA VAL A 168 4.52 -7.64 7.31
C VAL A 168 5.77 -6.94 6.77
N PHE A 169 6.25 -5.92 7.48
CA PHE A 169 7.46 -5.19 7.10
C PHE A 169 8.73 -5.99 7.38
N ASP A 170 8.79 -6.74 8.50
CA ASP A 170 9.88 -7.71 8.76
C ASP A 170 10.03 -8.65 7.58
N ARG A 171 8.91 -9.21 7.11
CA ARG A 171 8.93 -10.11 5.96
C ARG A 171 9.35 -9.39 4.67
N ALA A 172 8.81 -8.21 4.40
CA ALA A 172 9.16 -7.44 3.22
C ALA A 172 10.65 -7.09 3.16
N VAL A 173 11.22 -6.63 4.29
CA VAL A 173 12.65 -6.30 4.40
C VAL A 173 13.51 -7.56 4.22
N SER A 174 13.11 -8.70 4.79
CA SER A 174 13.85 -9.95 4.61
C SER A 174 13.91 -10.41 3.15
N LEU A 175 12.94 -10.04 2.33
CA LEU A 175 12.91 -10.38 0.90
C LEU A 175 13.76 -9.43 0.04
N ARG A 176 14.10 -8.23 0.55
CA ARG A 176 14.90 -7.24 -0.18
C ARG A 176 16.25 -7.80 -0.62
N ASP A 177 16.88 -8.59 0.24
CA ASP A 177 18.24 -9.09 0.03
C ASP A 177 18.28 -10.39 -0.80
N PHE A 178 17.11 -10.97 -1.08
CA PHE A 178 16.97 -12.22 -1.86
C PHE A 178 16.39 -12.01 -3.26
N THR A 179 16.10 -10.78 -3.66
CA THR A 179 15.57 -10.37 -4.96
C THR A 179 16.49 -9.40 -5.67
#